data_6dab11ff3ffd998981b58bc67639f39c
#
_entry.id   6dab11ff3ffd998981b58bc67639f39c
#
_cell.length_a   1.000
_cell.length_b   1.000
_cell.length_c   1.000
_cell.angle_alpha   90.00
_cell.angle_beta   90.00
_cell.angle_gamma   90.00
#
_symmetry.space_group_name_H-M   'P 1'
#
loop_
_entity.id
_entity.type
_entity.pdbx_description
1 polymer ?
#
loop_
_entity_poly.entity_id
_entity_poly.type
_entity_poly.pdbx_seq_one_letter_code
_entity_poly.pdbx_strand_id
1 'polypeptide(L)'
;MKHLKSTRKALTAATALLMAAGATMLQSCDKDVLTGQPSWLGNSIYDQLKEEGNYSYTLRLIDDLGQTAVLSQTGSKTLFAADDDAFNQWFQTNSWGVKKYEDLTRAQKKLIFNSSMVNNAYLIELLSNVSGNPPEEGMCMRRESAVSVFDSVARIYPDQMPNTAYWQKYKDHKNGIVLLRDNTSKPMIHFLPAYMKHNKITDSDLATLTNGESNSVSDAWVNGKKIVDRDITCKNGYIHKVEGVMTSADNMADIVASHANMKTFNYLLGRFSAPYYDDAATKEYNRLYNNTDSVFVLRHFASTANTGNYGAATSGELAYDPDGQAVDAKLLYDPTWNQYIYSNTSGYDLHYDAGAMLVPSDKAFNTWWNADGKVLQDMYGSWEQ
;
A
#
# COMPACT_ATOMS: atom_id res chain seq x y z
N MET A 1 32.26 -68.29 -34.89
CA MET A 1 32.58 -67.42 -33.77
C MET A 1 33.39 -66.14 -34.07
N LYS A 2 34.10 -66.03 -35.19
CA LYS A 2 34.85 -64.80 -35.55
C LYS A 2 33.97 -63.64 -36.06
N HIS A 3 32.86 -63.89 -36.74
CA HIS A 3 31.97 -62.83 -37.25
C HIS A 3 31.13 -62.13 -36.13
N LEU A 4 30.80 -62.82 -35.06
CA LEU A 4 30.05 -62.23 -33.92
C LEU A 4 30.86 -61.22 -33.06
N LYS A 5 32.21 -61.39 -33.04
CA LYS A 5 33.10 -60.46 -32.31
C LYS A 5 33.36 -59.17 -33.10
N SER A 6 33.32 -59.22 -34.43
CA SER A 6 33.50 -58.05 -35.31
C SER A 6 32.28 -57.11 -35.25
N THR A 7 31.07 -57.66 -35.27
CA THR A 7 29.81 -56.91 -35.19
C THR A 7 29.62 -56.25 -33.83
N ARG A 8 30.03 -56.90 -32.71
CA ARG A 8 29.96 -56.30 -31.37
C ARG A 8 30.94 -55.10 -31.22
N LYS A 9 32.15 -55.22 -31.78
CA LYS A 9 33.10 -54.07 -31.77
C LYS A 9 32.66 -52.88 -32.63
N ALA A 10 32.03 -53.15 -33.77
CA ALA A 10 31.45 -52.10 -34.61
C ALA A 10 30.25 -51.42 -33.98
N LEU A 11 29.39 -52.19 -33.27
CA LEU A 11 28.24 -51.64 -32.56
C LEU A 11 28.66 -50.79 -31.37
N THR A 12 29.69 -51.23 -30.61
CA THR A 12 30.22 -50.48 -29.44
C THR A 12 30.91 -49.17 -29.88
N ALA A 13 31.63 -49.20 -31.03
CA ALA A 13 32.23 -48.01 -31.60
C ALA A 13 31.18 -47.01 -32.12
N ALA A 14 30.10 -47.50 -32.72
CA ALA A 14 29.00 -46.63 -33.19
C ALA A 14 28.23 -46.01 -32.02
N THR A 15 28.01 -46.74 -30.93
CA THR A 15 27.36 -46.19 -29.73
C THR A 15 28.23 -45.20 -28.98
N ALA A 16 29.56 -45.39 -28.97
CA ALA A 16 30.50 -44.44 -28.40
C ALA A 16 30.59 -43.16 -29.21
N LEU A 17 30.55 -43.24 -30.57
CA LEU A 17 30.51 -42.07 -31.45
C LEU A 17 29.20 -41.28 -31.32
N LEU A 18 28.06 -41.96 -31.18
CA LEU A 18 26.76 -41.33 -30.94
C LEU A 18 26.69 -40.64 -29.58
N MET A 19 27.27 -41.21 -28.54
CA MET A 19 27.35 -40.56 -27.22
C MET A 19 28.35 -39.39 -27.23
N ALA A 20 29.43 -39.42 -27.96
CA ALA A 20 30.36 -38.31 -28.08
C ALA A 20 29.76 -37.17 -28.92
N ALA A 21 28.99 -37.48 -29.99
CA ALA A 21 28.24 -36.44 -30.73
C ALA A 21 27.09 -35.86 -29.95
N GLY A 22 26.40 -36.63 -29.10
CA GLY A 22 25.38 -36.13 -28.17
C GLY A 22 25.95 -35.25 -27.07
N ALA A 23 27.15 -35.53 -26.55
CA ALA A 23 27.81 -34.72 -25.54
C ALA A 23 28.29 -33.35 -26.06
N THR A 24 28.68 -33.26 -27.35
CA THR A 24 29.04 -31.98 -27.97
C THR A 24 27.83 -31.11 -28.31
N MET A 25 26.66 -31.71 -28.51
CA MET A 25 25.40 -30.94 -28.69
C MET A 25 24.86 -30.34 -27.39
N LEU A 26 25.26 -30.85 -26.21
CA LEU A 26 24.86 -30.33 -24.93
C LEU A 26 25.77 -29.19 -24.41
N GLN A 27 26.89 -28.92 -25.08
CA GLN A 27 27.77 -27.80 -24.74
C GLN A 27 27.48 -26.51 -25.50
N SER A 28 26.43 -26.48 -26.32
CA SER A 28 26.03 -25.29 -27.06
C SER A 28 25.03 -24.39 -26.30
N CYS A 29 24.93 -24.51 -24.99
CA CYS A 29 24.43 -23.41 -24.18
C CYS A 29 25.63 -22.67 -23.63
N ASP A 30 26.21 -21.84 -24.48
CA ASP A 30 27.18 -20.84 -24.06
C ASP A 30 26.47 -19.93 -23.04
N LYS A 31 26.85 -20.06 -21.77
CA LYS A 31 26.29 -19.24 -20.70
C LYS A 31 26.43 -17.74 -21.00
N ASP A 32 27.40 -17.39 -21.81
CA ASP A 32 27.70 -16.01 -22.20
C ASP A 32 26.73 -15.45 -23.24
N VAL A 33 26.04 -16.28 -24.03
CA VAL A 33 25.01 -15.82 -25.00
C VAL A 33 23.69 -15.45 -24.29
N LEU A 34 23.42 -16.03 -23.10
CA LEU A 34 22.21 -15.74 -22.31
C LEU A 34 22.44 -14.65 -21.25
N THR A 35 23.69 -14.27 -20.97
CA THR A 35 24.01 -13.23 -19.99
C THR A 35 24.21 -11.85 -20.59
N GLY A 36 24.43 -11.76 -21.90
CA GLY A 36 24.47 -10.49 -22.61
C GLY A 36 23.06 -9.96 -22.85
N GLN A 37 22.62 -9.01 -22.05
CA GLN A 37 21.38 -8.29 -22.34
C GLN A 37 21.56 -7.50 -23.63
N PRO A 38 20.65 -7.64 -24.62
CA PRO A 38 20.71 -6.89 -25.84
C PRO A 38 20.76 -5.39 -25.55
N SER A 39 21.68 -4.67 -26.18
CA SER A 39 21.86 -3.22 -25.98
C SER A 39 20.62 -2.39 -26.30
N TRP A 40 19.70 -2.91 -27.11
CA TRP A 40 18.45 -2.24 -27.44
C TRP A 40 17.39 -2.27 -26.33
N LEU A 41 17.58 -3.08 -25.29
CA LEU A 41 16.68 -3.11 -24.11
C LEU A 41 16.77 -1.85 -23.24
N GLY A 42 17.82 -1.06 -23.40
CA GLY A 42 18.04 0.14 -22.60
C GLY A 42 18.40 -0.15 -21.13
N ASN A 43 18.36 0.89 -20.33
CA ASN A 43 18.65 0.83 -18.90
C ASN A 43 17.55 0.12 -18.11
N SER A 44 17.91 -0.40 -16.95
CA SER A 44 16.94 -0.73 -15.91
C SER A 44 16.38 0.56 -15.28
N ILE A 45 15.29 0.44 -14.53
CA ILE A 45 14.75 1.56 -13.73
C ILE A 45 15.86 2.14 -12.83
N TYR A 46 16.62 1.27 -12.14
CA TYR A 46 17.70 1.70 -11.26
C TYR A 46 18.84 2.41 -12.01
N ASP A 47 19.30 1.84 -13.14
CA ASP A 47 20.38 2.41 -13.94
C ASP A 47 19.95 3.75 -14.59
N GLN A 48 18.70 3.85 -15.03
CA GLN A 48 18.15 5.09 -15.61
C GLN A 48 18.16 6.23 -14.60
N LEU A 49 17.68 6.00 -13.37
CA LEU A 49 17.71 7.02 -12.32
C LEU A 49 19.15 7.42 -11.94
N LYS A 50 20.06 6.45 -11.95
CA LYS A 50 21.47 6.70 -11.67
C LYS A 50 22.14 7.53 -12.74
N GLU A 51 21.83 7.30 -14.01
CA GLU A 51 22.37 8.08 -15.15
C GLU A 51 21.86 9.52 -15.12
N GLU A 52 20.61 9.76 -14.76
CA GLU A 52 20.04 11.11 -14.63
C GLU A 52 20.65 11.95 -13.52
N GLY A 53 21.14 11.32 -12.43
CA GLY A 53 22.02 11.94 -11.44
C GLY A 53 21.35 12.81 -10.37
N ASN A 54 20.04 13.11 -10.47
CA ASN A 54 19.27 13.93 -9.54
C ASN A 54 18.20 13.17 -8.74
N TYR A 55 18.39 11.85 -8.57
CA TYR A 55 17.49 10.95 -7.85
C TYR A 55 18.17 10.25 -6.68
N SER A 56 19.09 10.93 -5.99
CA SER A 56 19.91 10.32 -4.95
C SER A 56 19.08 9.77 -3.78
N TYR A 57 18.02 10.47 -3.35
CA TYR A 57 17.12 9.99 -2.31
C TYR A 57 16.29 8.79 -2.76
N THR A 58 15.77 8.80 -3.98
CA THR A 58 15.03 7.65 -4.54
C THR A 58 15.93 6.43 -4.67
N LEU A 59 17.15 6.57 -5.17
CA LEU A 59 18.13 5.48 -5.24
C LEU A 59 18.48 4.95 -3.85
N ARG A 60 18.68 5.84 -2.89
CA ARG A 60 18.99 5.48 -1.51
C ARG A 60 17.82 4.71 -0.85
N LEU A 61 16.56 5.06 -1.15
CA LEU A 61 15.40 4.28 -0.72
C LEU A 61 15.44 2.86 -1.29
N ILE A 62 15.74 2.73 -2.58
CA ILE A 62 15.85 1.44 -3.27
C ILE A 62 16.92 0.57 -2.60
N ASP A 63 18.09 1.16 -2.32
CA ASP A 63 19.23 0.45 -1.70
C ASP A 63 18.94 0.07 -0.25
N ASP A 64 18.48 1.01 0.58
CA ASP A 64 18.18 0.79 1.99
C ASP A 64 17.07 -0.27 2.21
N LEU A 65 16.16 -0.42 1.25
CA LEU A 65 15.09 -1.40 1.28
C LEU A 65 15.48 -2.74 0.61
N GLY A 66 16.69 -2.84 0.04
CA GLY A 66 17.17 -4.04 -0.63
C GLY A 66 16.48 -4.34 -1.95
N GLN A 67 15.94 -3.30 -2.65
CA GLN A 67 15.22 -3.43 -3.90
C GLN A 67 16.10 -3.27 -5.14
N THR A 68 17.39 -3.03 -4.97
CA THR A 68 18.36 -2.80 -6.06
C THR A 68 18.35 -3.93 -7.07
N ALA A 69 18.40 -5.19 -6.63
CA ALA A 69 18.37 -6.34 -7.52
C ALA A 69 17.06 -6.43 -8.31
N VAL A 70 15.92 -6.11 -7.68
CA VAL A 70 14.60 -6.14 -8.33
C VAL A 70 14.50 -5.08 -9.42
N LEU A 71 15.02 -3.88 -9.16
CA LEU A 71 14.93 -2.75 -10.09
C LEU A 71 16.09 -2.65 -11.09
N SER A 72 17.11 -3.52 -10.97
CA SER A 72 18.23 -3.61 -11.93
C SER A 72 18.08 -4.76 -12.93
N GLN A 73 17.21 -5.74 -12.63
CA GLN A 73 17.01 -6.91 -13.50
C GLN A 73 15.81 -6.73 -14.44
N THR A 74 15.55 -7.73 -15.25
CA THR A 74 14.34 -7.77 -16.09
C THR A 74 13.09 -7.98 -15.21
N GLY A 75 12.00 -7.35 -15.60
CA GLY A 75 10.75 -7.43 -14.82
C GLY A 75 9.64 -6.59 -15.46
N SER A 76 8.61 -6.33 -14.65
CA SER A 76 7.46 -5.53 -15.06
C SER A 76 7.07 -4.64 -13.88
N LYS A 77 7.57 -3.40 -13.86
CA LYS A 77 7.32 -2.42 -12.79
C LYS A 77 6.96 -1.06 -13.37
N THR A 78 6.20 -0.30 -12.59
CA THR A 78 6.01 1.13 -12.81
C THR A 78 6.51 1.86 -11.57
N LEU A 79 7.44 2.78 -11.74
CA LEU A 79 7.96 3.62 -10.66
C LEU A 79 7.62 5.08 -10.92
N PHE A 80 7.01 5.72 -9.93
CA PHE A 80 6.79 7.16 -9.87
C PHE A 80 7.93 7.79 -9.09
N ALA A 81 8.88 8.42 -9.78
CA ALA A 81 10.12 8.89 -9.18
C ALA A 81 10.05 10.39 -8.85
N ALA A 82 10.26 10.73 -7.58
CA ALA A 82 10.51 12.09 -7.13
C ALA A 82 12.02 12.36 -7.16
N ASP A 83 12.41 13.54 -7.63
CA ASP A 83 13.80 13.96 -7.67
C ASP A 83 14.29 14.51 -6.31
N ASP A 84 15.55 14.91 -6.24
CA ASP A 84 16.16 15.40 -5.02
C ASP A 84 15.56 16.73 -4.56
N ASP A 85 15.12 17.59 -5.45
CA ASP A 85 14.46 18.85 -5.12
C ASP A 85 13.08 18.62 -4.50
N ALA A 86 12.32 17.68 -5.05
CA ALA A 86 11.04 17.25 -4.50
C ALA A 86 11.19 16.70 -3.06
N PHE A 87 12.24 15.90 -2.80
CA PHE A 87 12.54 15.42 -1.45
C PHE A 87 12.95 16.56 -0.52
N ASN A 88 13.81 17.47 -0.96
CA ASN A 88 14.25 18.61 -0.17
C ASN A 88 13.06 19.49 0.24
N GLN A 89 12.12 19.74 -0.67
CA GLN A 89 10.89 20.46 -0.38
C GLN A 89 10.00 19.67 0.60
N TRP A 90 9.85 18.38 0.39
CA TRP A 90 9.04 17.52 1.25
C TRP A 90 9.57 17.48 2.69
N PHE A 91 10.88 17.45 2.92
CA PHE A 91 11.48 17.52 4.26
C PHE A 91 11.13 18.81 5.00
N GLN A 92 10.78 19.88 4.30
CA GLN A 92 10.36 21.15 4.93
C GLN A 92 8.88 21.15 5.32
N THR A 93 8.02 20.43 4.57
CA THR A 93 6.56 20.57 4.62
C THR A 93 5.78 19.34 5.09
N ASN A 94 6.43 18.16 5.19
CA ASN A 94 5.71 16.93 5.47
C ASN A 94 5.05 16.90 6.86
N SER A 95 3.90 16.18 6.95
CA SER A 95 3.13 16.01 8.17
C SER A 95 3.79 15.07 9.20
N TRP A 96 4.80 14.30 8.78
CA TRP A 96 5.50 13.37 9.67
C TRP A 96 6.55 14.05 10.56
N GLY A 97 6.84 15.33 10.33
CA GLY A 97 7.84 16.08 11.08
C GLY A 97 9.29 15.68 10.77
N VAL A 98 9.51 14.89 9.73
CA VAL A 98 10.84 14.45 9.27
C VAL A 98 11.54 15.59 8.56
N LYS A 99 12.79 15.90 8.94
CA LYS A 99 13.53 17.04 8.40
C LYS A 99 14.64 16.67 7.43
N LYS A 100 15.07 15.41 7.43
CA LYS A 100 16.12 14.89 6.56
C LYS A 100 15.94 13.37 6.39
N TYR A 101 16.61 12.82 5.40
CA TYR A 101 16.52 11.42 5.05
C TYR A 101 16.87 10.46 6.21
N GLU A 102 17.86 10.83 7.01
CA GLU A 102 18.34 10.01 8.16
C GLU A 102 17.30 9.89 9.28
N ASP A 103 16.36 10.82 9.35
CA ASP A 103 15.29 10.80 10.35
C ASP A 103 14.15 9.83 9.97
N LEU A 104 14.13 9.34 8.71
CA LEU A 104 13.15 8.38 8.24
C LEU A 104 13.32 7.02 8.90
N THR A 105 12.28 6.54 9.55
CA THR A 105 12.20 5.16 10.01
C THR A 105 12.11 4.21 8.81
N ARG A 106 12.46 2.92 9.02
CA ARG A 106 12.33 1.90 7.97
C ARG A 106 10.89 1.78 7.46
N ALA A 107 9.89 1.91 8.33
CA ALA A 107 8.47 1.89 7.95
C ALA A 107 8.12 3.06 7.03
N GLN A 108 8.55 4.27 7.38
CA GLN A 108 8.34 5.46 6.55
C GLN A 108 9.02 5.34 5.17
N LYS A 109 10.26 4.82 5.13
CA LYS A 109 10.96 4.52 3.85
C LYS A 109 10.15 3.56 2.98
N LYS A 110 9.59 2.48 3.56
CA LYS A 110 8.73 1.54 2.85
C LYS A 110 7.47 2.20 2.33
N LEU A 111 6.80 3.02 3.14
CA LEU A 111 5.58 3.70 2.74
C LEU A 111 5.85 4.64 1.54
N ILE A 112 6.92 5.44 1.56
CA ILE A 112 7.29 6.29 0.43
C ILE A 112 7.58 5.44 -0.81
N PHE A 113 8.45 4.46 -0.70
CA PHE A 113 8.87 3.65 -1.84
C PHE A 113 7.71 2.83 -2.43
N ASN A 114 6.99 2.11 -1.59
CA ASN A 114 5.91 1.24 -2.04
C ASN A 114 4.70 2.02 -2.55
N SER A 115 4.42 3.22 -2.02
CA SER A 115 3.39 4.12 -2.55
C SER A 115 3.73 4.65 -3.95
N SER A 116 5.02 4.66 -4.28
CA SER A 116 5.53 5.13 -5.56
C SER A 116 5.69 4.01 -6.59
N MET A 117 5.26 2.77 -6.28
CA MET A 117 5.48 1.64 -7.16
C MET A 117 4.21 0.83 -7.40
N VAL A 118 4.04 0.39 -8.64
CA VAL A 118 3.05 -0.61 -9.06
C VAL A 118 3.78 -1.85 -9.58
N ASN A 119 3.35 -3.04 -9.14
CA ASN A 119 3.95 -4.32 -9.50
C ASN A 119 3.54 -4.81 -10.92
N ASN A 120 3.33 -3.89 -11.82
CA ASN A 120 3.09 -4.13 -13.24
C ASN A 120 3.61 -2.94 -14.06
N ALA A 121 3.91 -3.14 -15.34
CA ALA A 121 4.39 -2.07 -16.23
C ALA A 121 3.20 -1.39 -16.90
N TYR A 122 2.99 -0.12 -16.60
CA TYR A 122 1.93 0.71 -17.17
C TYR A 122 2.52 1.96 -17.83
N LEU A 123 2.13 2.20 -19.08
CA LEU A 123 2.12 3.55 -19.63
C LEU A 123 1.08 4.36 -18.83
N ILE A 124 1.31 5.66 -18.69
CA ILE A 124 0.44 6.49 -17.82
C ILE A 124 -1.03 6.42 -18.22
N GLU A 125 -1.32 6.44 -19.51
CA GLU A 125 -2.69 6.39 -20.04
C GLU A 125 -3.43 5.09 -19.68
N LEU A 126 -2.69 3.99 -19.47
CA LEU A 126 -3.27 2.68 -19.19
C LEU A 126 -3.67 2.51 -17.71
N LEU A 127 -3.25 3.40 -16.83
CA LEU A 127 -3.61 3.32 -15.42
C LEU A 127 -5.13 3.47 -15.21
N SER A 128 -5.81 4.30 -16.00
CA SER A 128 -7.25 4.51 -15.89
C SER A 128 -8.12 3.50 -16.64
N ASN A 129 -7.51 2.54 -17.32
CA ASN A 129 -8.25 1.56 -18.12
C ASN A 129 -8.67 0.36 -17.27
N VAL A 130 -9.84 -0.19 -17.50
CA VAL A 130 -10.26 -1.47 -16.94
C VAL A 130 -10.14 -2.58 -17.97
N SER A 131 -10.08 -3.82 -17.49
CA SER A 131 -10.02 -4.98 -18.37
C SER A 131 -11.31 -5.11 -19.17
N GLY A 132 -11.15 -5.37 -20.45
CA GLY A 132 -12.24 -5.55 -21.39
C GLY A 132 -11.67 -5.94 -22.76
N ASN A 133 -12.53 -6.19 -23.73
CA ASN A 133 -12.13 -6.43 -25.11
C ASN A 133 -13.04 -5.65 -26.07
N PRO A 134 -12.65 -4.43 -26.48
CA PRO A 134 -11.42 -3.71 -26.12
C PRO A 134 -11.43 -3.23 -24.66
N PRO A 135 -10.26 -2.86 -24.11
CA PRO A 135 -10.20 -2.21 -22.79
C PRO A 135 -10.99 -0.89 -22.78
N GLU A 136 -11.70 -0.64 -21.67
CA GLU A 136 -12.44 0.60 -21.50
C GLU A 136 -11.54 1.66 -20.86
N GLU A 137 -11.43 2.81 -21.52
CA GLU A 137 -10.59 3.92 -21.09
C GLU A 137 -11.28 4.81 -20.06
N GLY A 138 -10.51 5.34 -19.11
CA GLY A 138 -11.01 6.33 -18.17
C GLY A 138 -12.05 5.82 -17.18
N MET A 139 -12.11 4.52 -16.95
CA MET A 139 -13.08 3.89 -16.06
C MET A 139 -12.57 3.72 -14.63
N CYS A 140 -11.26 3.81 -14.41
CA CYS A 140 -10.64 3.51 -13.12
C CYS A 140 -9.82 4.69 -12.62
N MET A 141 -9.97 5.03 -11.34
CA MET A 141 -9.16 6.06 -10.67
C MET A 141 -8.18 5.48 -9.62
N ARG A 142 -8.07 4.16 -9.54
CA ARG A 142 -7.26 3.49 -8.52
C ARG A 142 -6.51 2.31 -9.10
N ARG A 143 -5.30 2.09 -8.60
CA ARG A 143 -4.50 0.89 -8.86
C ARG A 143 -3.93 0.37 -7.56
N GLU A 144 -3.76 -0.93 -7.49
CA GLU A 144 -3.02 -1.54 -6.40
C GLU A 144 -1.56 -1.05 -6.45
N SER A 145 -1.10 -0.45 -5.36
CA SER A 145 0.31 -0.08 -5.18
C SER A 145 1.11 -1.25 -4.61
N ALA A 146 2.41 -1.10 -4.50
CA ALA A 146 3.25 -2.09 -3.82
C ALA A 146 3.16 -2.02 -2.28
N VAL A 147 2.34 -1.14 -1.73
CA VAL A 147 2.18 -1.00 -0.27
C VAL A 147 1.56 -2.26 0.31
N SER A 148 2.23 -2.83 1.29
CA SER A 148 1.67 -3.86 2.15
C SER A 148 0.96 -3.22 3.34
N VAL A 149 -0.17 -3.78 3.75
CA VAL A 149 -0.83 -3.37 5.00
C VAL A 149 0.11 -3.43 6.21
N PHE A 150 1.09 -4.34 6.19
CA PHE A 150 2.09 -4.49 7.23
C PHE A 150 3.19 -3.41 7.23
N ASP A 151 3.29 -2.56 6.20
CA ASP A 151 4.28 -1.47 6.17
C ASP A 151 3.99 -0.41 7.25
N SER A 152 2.73 -0.31 7.71
CA SER A 152 2.28 0.60 8.76
C SER A 152 2.22 -0.01 10.17
N VAL A 153 2.59 -1.29 10.34
CA VAL A 153 2.61 -1.93 11.66
C VAL A 153 3.61 -1.23 12.58
N ALA A 154 3.16 -0.86 13.76
CA ALA A 154 3.98 -0.19 14.75
C ALA A 154 3.74 -0.76 16.16
N ARG A 155 4.75 -0.69 17.01
CA ARG A 155 4.58 -0.95 18.45
C ARG A 155 4.03 0.30 19.11
N ILE A 156 2.93 0.17 19.83
CA ILE A 156 2.33 1.23 20.62
C ILE A 156 2.46 0.91 22.11
N TYR A 157 2.63 1.94 22.92
CA TYR A 157 2.83 1.83 24.36
C TYR A 157 1.57 2.28 25.13
N PRO A 158 1.45 1.95 26.44
CA PRO A 158 0.26 2.25 27.23
C PRO A 158 -0.21 3.71 27.22
N ASP A 159 0.71 4.66 27.14
CA ASP A 159 0.45 6.11 27.07
C ASP A 159 -0.16 6.55 25.73
N GLN A 160 0.03 5.75 24.66
CA GLN A 160 -0.52 5.98 23.34
C GLN A 160 -1.88 5.30 23.13
N MET A 161 -2.33 4.49 24.10
CA MET A 161 -3.58 3.74 24.01
C MET A 161 -4.77 4.56 24.51
N PRO A 162 -5.95 4.49 23.86
CA PRO A 162 -7.18 5.11 24.33
C PRO A 162 -7.52 4.72 25.76
N ASN A 163 -8.08 5.65 26.53
CA ASN A 163 -8.48 5.38 27.91
C ASN A 163 -9.92 4.86 27.98
N THR A 164 -10.14 3.64 27.49
CA THR A 164 -11.44 2.97 27.48
C THR A 164 -11.33 1.57 28.05
N ALA A 165 -12.45 0.97 28.44
CA ALA A 165 -12.49 -0.39 29.03
C ALA A 165 -11.88 -1.44 28.08
N TYR A 166 -12.06 -1.28 26.77
CA TYR A 166 -11.57 -2.23 25.74
C TYR A 166 -10.06 -2.22 25.55
N TRP A 167 -9.41 -1.10 25.94
CA TRP A 167 -7.96 -0.97 25.89
C TRP A 167 -7.29 -1.27 27.22
N GLN A 168 -8.06 -1.28 28.31
CA GLN A 168 -7.51 -1.32 29.67
C GLN A 168 -6.60 -2.53 29.90
N LYS A 169 -6.98 -3.72 29.44
CA LYS A 169 -6.17 -4.92 29.63
C LYS A 169 -4.81 -4.86 28.93
N TYR A 170 -4.71 -4.06 27.83
CA TYR A 170 -3.47 -3.90 27.08
C TYR A 170 -2.54 -2.85 27.71
N LYS A 171 -3.07 -1.96 28.53
CA LYS A 171 -2.27 -0.97 29.27
C LYS A 171 -1.36 -1.60 30.33
N ASP A 172 -1.65 -2.81 30.75
CA ASP A 172 -0.78 -3.56 31.68
C ASP A 172 0.46 -4.14 30.97
N HIS A 173 0.48 -4.18 29.64
CA HIS A 173 1.62 -4.60 28.84
C HIS A 173 2.67 -3.50 28.76
N LYS A 174 3.60 -3.47 29.73
CA LYS A 174 4.66 -2.44 29.79
C LYS A 174 5.50 -2.32 28.52
N ASN A 175 5.66 -3.41 27.79
CA ASN A 175 6.39 -3.46 26.53
C ASN A 175 5.53 -3.05 25.32
N GLY A 176 4.30 -2.61 25.55
CA GLY A 176 3.34 -2.26 24.51
C GLY A 176 2.83 -3.48 23.71
N ILE A 177 2.06 -3.20 22.69
CA ILE A 177 1.55 -4.19 21.74
C ILE A 177 1.97 -3.80 20.31
N VAL A 178 2.10 -4.79 19.43
CA VAL A 178 2.32 -4.55 18.00
C VAL A 178 0.96 -4.41 17.33
N LEU A 179 0.68 -3.24 16.79
CA LEU A 179 -0.62 -2.87 16.27
C LEU A 179 -0.56 -2.62 14.75
N LEU A 180 -1.38 -3.33 14.03
CA LEU A 180 -1.76 -3.01 12.66
C LEU A 180 -2.97 -2.07 12.74
N ARG A 181 -2.73 -0.77 12.53
CA ARG A 181 -3.77 0.27 12.66
C ARG A 181 -4.75 0.26 11.50
N ASP A 182 -4.27 -0.07 10.33
CA ASP A 182 -5.04 -0.05 9.10
C ASP A 182 -4.72 -1.30 8.26
N ASN A 183 -5.64 -2.25 8.27
CA ASN A 183 -5.53 -3.46 7.48
C ASN A 183 -6.22 -3.35 6.11
N THR A 184 -6.59 -2.13 5.70
CA THR A 184 -7.15 -1.88 4.37
C THR A 184 -6.06 -1.75 3.31
N SER A 185 -6.37 -2.13 2.10
CA SER A 185 -5.49 -1.84 0.96
C SER A 185 -5.29 -0.35 0.82
N LYS A 186 -4.06 0.04 0.46
CA LYS A 186 -3.70 1.43 0.17
C LYS A 186 -3.50 1.59 -1.33
N PRO A 187 -4.58 1.82 -2.11
CA PRO A 187 -4.47 1.97 -3.54
C PRO A 187 -3.75 3.27 -3.90
N MET A 188 -3.07 3.25 -5.02
CA MET A 188 -2.62 4.45 -5.70
C MET A 188 -3.83 5.10 -6.36
N ILE A 189 -4.13 6.34 -5.99
CA ILE A 189 -5.23 7.12 -6.56
C ILE A 189 -4.67 7.98 -7.68
N HIS A 190 -5.34 7.97 -8.83
CA HIS A 190 -4.91 8.77 -9.98
C HIS A 190 -6.07 9.48 -10.65
N PHE A 191 -5.83 10.72 -11.02
CA PHE A 191 -6.73 11.52 -11.83
C PHE A 191 -6.04 11.80 -13.17
N LEU A 192 -6.39 10.98 -14.17
CA LEU A 192 -5.86 11.10 -15.52
C LEU A 192 -6.85 11.81 -16.45
N PRO A 193 -6.40 12.49 -17.50
CA PRO A 193 -7.28 13.24 -18.40
C PRO A 193 -8.43 12.38 -18.96
N ALA A 194 -8.17 11.12 -19.31
CA ALA A 194 -9.20 10.20 -19.80
C ALA A 194 -10.29 9.94 -18.75
N TYR A 195 -9.90 9.69 -17.49
CA TYR A 195 -10.83 9.49 -16.38
C TYR A 195 -11.66 10.75 -16.09
N MET A 196 -11.00 11.90 -16.01
CA MET A 196 -11.66 13.17 -15.72
C MET A 196 -12.64 13.55 -16.83
N LYS A 197 -12.25 13.36 -18.10
CA LYS A 197 -13.14 13.57 -19.24
C LYS A 197 -14.35 12.63 -19.23
N HIS A 198 -14.14 11.33 -18.98
CA HIS A 198 -15.23 10.34 -18.93
C HIS A 198 -16.25 10.71 -17.86
N ASN A 199 -15.78 11.09 -16.67
CA ASN A 199 -16.63 11.42 -15.52
C ASN A 199 -17.05 12.90 -15.47
N LYS A 200 -16.70 13.71 -16.50
CA LYS A 200 -17.04 15.13 -16.60
C LYS A 200 -16.54 15.97 -15.43
N ILE A 201 -15.41 15.59 -14.87
CA ILE A 201 -14.76 16.31 -13.76
C ILE A 201 -14.16 17.61 -14.32
N THR A 202 -14.44 18.72 -13.65
CA THR A 202 -13.88 20.04 -13.97
C THR A 202 -12.66 20.35 -13.08
N ASP A 203 -11.90 21.40 -13.39
CA ASP A 203 -10.80 21.86 -12.54
C ASP A 203 -11.27 22.15 -11.10
N SER A 204 -12.46 22.74 -10.94
CA SER A 204 -13.05 23.01 -9.63
C SER A 204 -13.42 21.75 -8.87
N ASP A 205 -13.96 20.74 -9.58
CA ASP A 205 -14.27 19.45 -8.97
C ASP A 205 -13.01 18.74 -8.53
N LEU A 206 -11.99 18.73 -9.39
CA LEU A 206 -10.70 18.11 -9.09
C LEU A 206 -10.04 18.78 -7.87
N ALA A 207 -10.01 20.11 -7.82
CA ALA A 207 -9.48 20.85 -6.68
C ALA A 207 -10.25 20.52 -5.39
N THR A 208 -11.57 20.37 -5.46
CA THR A 208 -12.40 19.96 -4.32
C THR A 208 -12.10 18.54 -3.87
N LEU A 209 -12.03 17.58 -4.80
CA LEU A 209 -11.76 16.17 -4.52
C LEU A 209 -10.37 15.92 -3.93
N THR A 210 -9.42 16.79 -4.25
CA THR A 210 -8.01 16.63 -3.84
C THR A 210 -7.56 17.66 -2.79
N ASN A 211 -8.51 18.39 -2.20
CA ASN A 211 -8.21 19.47 -1.23
C ASN A 211 -7.22 20.51 -1.79
N GLY A 212 -7.34 20.83 -3.08
CA GLY A 212 -6.49 21.80 -3.77
C GLY A 212 -5.12 21.29 -4.23
N GLU A 213 -4.77 20.03 -3.95
CA GLU A 213 -3.48 19.46 -4.40
C GLU A 213 -3.41 19.30 -5.92
N SER A 214 -4.54 19.00 -6.58
CA SER A 214 -4.66 18.86 -8.02
C SER A 214 -5.66 19.88 -8.56
N ASN A 215 -5.32 20.62 -9.62
CA ASN A 215 -6.09 21.78 -10.05
C ASN A 215 -6.26 21.93 -11.57
N SER A 216 -5.83 20.95 -12.36
CA SER A 216 -5.95 20.98 -13.82
C SER A 216 -6.31 19.63 -14.38
N VAL A 217 -7.46 19.52 -15.04
CA VAL A 217 -7.93 18.29 -15.68
C VAL A 217 -7.17 17.93 -16.96
N SER A 218 -6.33 18.83 -17.46
CA SER A 218 -5.44 18.55 -18.60
C SER A 218 -4.14 17.87 -18.19
N ASP A 219 -3.82 17.88 -16.91
CA ASP A 219 -2.62 17.26 -16.34
C ASP A 219 -2.95 15.86 -15.78
N ALA A 220 -1.91 15.03 -15.63
CA ALA A 220 -2.01 13.73 -14.99
C ALA A 220 -1.53 13.83 -13.53
N TRP A 221 -2.33 13.30 -12.60
CA TRP A 221 -2.08 13.35 -11.16
C TRP A 221 -2.10 11.96 -10.56
N VAL A 222 -1.15 11.67 -9.69
CA VAL A 222 -1.07 10.40 -8.96
C VAL A 222 -0.77 10.69 -7.48
N ASN A 223 -1.62 10.20 -6.58
CA ASN A 223 -1.57 10.50 -5.14
C ASN A 223 -1.37 12.00 -4.86
N GLY A 224 -2.10 12.88 -5.57
CA GLY A 224 -2.04 14.32 -5.42
C GLY A 224 -0.77 14.97 -6.00
N LYS A 225 0.12 14.23 -6.68
CA LYS A 225 1.34 14.77 -7.29
C LYS A 225 1.21 14.76 -8.81
N LYS A 226 1.59 15.89 -9.43
CA LYS A 226 1.58 16.03 -10.87
C LYS A 226 2.67 15.18 -11.50
N ILE A 227 2.34 14.53 -12.62
CA ILE A 227 3.30 13.88 -13.49
C ILE A 227 3.97 14.95 -14.35
N VAL A 228 5.28 15.09 -14.22
CA VAL A 228 6.05 16.11 -14.95
C VAL A 228 6.75 15.55 -16.18
N ASP A 229 7.06 14.25 -16.18
CA ASP A 229 7.58 13.50 -17.33
C ASP A 229 7.08 12.07 -17.27
N ARG A 230 6.78 11.44 -18.40
CA ARG A 230 6.07 10.17 -18.41
C ARG A 230 6.61 9.18 -19.42
N ASP A 231 6.28 7.91 -19.21
CA ASP A 231 6.49 6.81 -20.16
C ASP A 231 7.97 6.57 -20.50
N ILE A 232 8.87 6.87 -19.55
CA ILE A 232 10.30 6.62 -19.73
C ILE A 232 10.49 5.11 -19.71
N THR A 233 10.82 4.56 -20.86
CA THR A 233 10.92 3.12 -21.07
C THR A 233 12.23 2.57 -20.50
N CYS A 234 12.11 1.56 -19.67
CA CYS A 234 13.22 0.80 -19.10
C CYS A 234 13.05 -0.69 -19.42
N LYS A 235 14.17 -1.45 -19.41
CA LYS A 235 14.13 -2.90 -19.69
C LYS A 235 13.25 -3.71 -18.74
N ASN A 236 12.90 -3.15 -17.59
CA ASN A 236 12.09 -3.78 -16.55
C ASN A 236 10.81 -2.97 -16.19
N GLY A 237 10.38 -2.04 -17.03
CA GLY A 237 9.15 -1.30 -16.85
C GLY A 237 9.20 0.15 -17.30
N TYR A 238 8.50 1.00 -16.55
CA TYR A 238 8.40 2.42 -16.86
C TYR A 238 8.71 3.28 -15.63
N ILE A 239 9.30 4.47 -15.89
CA ILE A 239 9.41 5.54 -14.93
C ILE A 239 8.46 6.66 -15.35
N HIS A 240 7.72 7.21 -14.37
CA HIS A 240 7.01 8.48 -14.48
C HIS A 240 7.59 9.44 -13.44
N LYS A 241 8.03 10.60 -13.84
CA LYS A 241 8.58 11.61 -12.93
C LYS A 241 7.46 12.42 -12.31
N VAL A 242 7.52 12.61 -11.01
CA VAL A 242 6.51 13.34 -10.23
C VAL A 242 7.10 14.55 -9.55
N GLU A 243 6.30 15.61 -9.40
CA GLU A 243 6.74 16.87 -8.78
C GLU A 243 6.98 16.80 -7.27
N GLY A 244 6.59 15.69 -6.61
CA GLY A 244 6.69 15.60 -5.16
C GLY A 244 6.76 14.16 -4.65
N VAL A 245 7.18 14.02 -3.40
CA VAL A 245 7.26 12.73 -2.73
C VAL A 245 5.85 12.18 -2.51
N MET A 246 5.63 10.94 -2.97
CA MET A 246 4.36 10.24 -2.84
C MET A 246 4.30 9.48 -1.52
N THR A 247 3.16 9.55 -0.86
CA THR A 247 2.80 8.70 0.27
C THR A 247 1.42 8.11 0.00
N SER A 248 1.12 6.96 0.58
CA SER A 248 -0.24 6.41 0.53
C SER A 248 -1.18 7.30 1.34
N ALA A 249 -2.43 7.39 0.89
CA ALA A 249 -3.47 8.04 1.68
C ALA A 249 -3.71 7.28 3.00
N ASP A 250 -3.92 8.02 4.07
CA ASP A 250 -4.36 7.46 5.33
C ASP A 250 -5.86 7.10 5.26
N ASN A 251 -6.31 6.21 6.14
CA ASN A 251 -7.73 5.95 6.29
C ASN A 251 -8.45 7.13 6.97
N MET A 252 -9.79 7.16 6.89
CA MET A 252 -10.58 8.28 7.41
C MET A 252 -10.37 8.52 8.91
N ALA A 253 -10.17 7.47 9.71
CA ALA A 253 -9.94 7.63 11.14
C ALA A 253 -8.58 8.30 11.43
N ASP A 254 -7.53 7.91 10.71
CA ASP A 254 -6.21 8.53 10.84
C ASP A 254 -6.21 9.97 10.31
N ILE A 255 -6.97 10.26 9.23
CA ILE A 255 -7.17 11.64 8.74
C ILE A 255 -7.86 12.48 9.81
N VAL A 256 -8.95 12.01 10.42
CA VAL A 256 -9.64 12.72 11.51
C VAL A 256 -8.67 12.96 12.69
N ALA A 257 -7.87 11.97 13.04
CA ALA A 257 -6.89 12.09 14.12
C ALA A 257 -5.80 13.15 13.83
N SER A 258 -5.44 13.36 12.58
CA SER A 258 -4.42 14.34 12.17
C SER A 258 -4.91 15.78 12.21
N HIS A 259 -6.23 16.01 12.20
CA HIS A 259 -6.82 17.35 12.19
C HIS A 259 -6.94 17.94 13.59
N ALA A 260 -6.25 19.06 13.85
CA ALA A 260 -6.19 19.70 15.15
C ALA A 260 -7.56 20.20 15.70
N ASN A 261 -8.55 20.39 14.81
CA ASN A 261 -9.89 20.87 15.14
C ASN A 261 -10.96 19.76 15.13
N MET A 262 -10.56 18.48 15.12
CA MET A 262 -11.46 17.32 15.14
C MET A 262 -11.16 16.38 16.32
N LYS A 263 -10.60 16.91 17.39
CA LYS A 263 -10.15 16.12 18.57
C LYS A 263 -11.30 15.43 19.27
N THR A 264 -12.44 16.10 19.41
CA THR A 264 -13.63 15.53 20.04
C THR A 264 -14.13 14.32 19.28
N PHE A 265 -14.24 14.44 17.95
CA PHE A 265 -14.70 13.34 17.11
C PHE A 265 -13.72 12.19 17.09
N ASN A 266 -12.41 12.47 17.00
CA ASN A 266 -11.36 11.48 17.11
C ASN A 266 -11.41 10.72 18.44
N TYR A 267 -11.65 11.42 19.56
CA TYR A 267 -11.83 10.78 20.87
C TYR A 267 -13.03 9.83 20.87
N LEU A 268 -14.17 10.28 20.31
CA LEU A 268 -15.37 9.44 20.21
C LEU A 268 -15.14 8.19 19.35
N LEU A 269 -14.44 8.32 18.21
CA LEU A 269 -14.04 7.16 17.39
C LEU A 269 -13.17 6.18 18.20
N GLY A 270 -12.20 6.69 18.95
CA GLY A 270 -11.34 5.88 19.79
C GLY A 270 -12.08 5.09 20.87
N ARG A 271 -13.20 5.62 21.39
CA ARG A 271 -14.06 4.91 22.35
C ARG A 271 -14.70 3.66 21.76
N PHE A 272 -14.94 3.67 20.45
CA PHE A 272 -15.54 2.56 19.71
C PHE A 272 -14.48 1.79 18.92
N SER A 273 -13.30 1.64 19.49
CA SER A 273 -12.21 0.87 18.91
C SER A 273 -11.57 -0.06 19.95
N ALA A 274 -11.00 -1.15 19.46
CA ALA A 274 -10.19 -2.05 20.28
C ALA A 274 -9.14 -2.76 19.42
N PRO A 275 -8.03 -3.19 20.05
CA PRO A 275 -7.08 -4.08 19.41
C PRO A 275 -7.59 -5.53 19.53
N TYR A 276 -7.56 -6.26 18.41
CA TYR A 276 -7.88 -7.68 18.34
C TYR A 276 -6.67 -8.45 17.91
N TYR A 277 -6.31 -9.50 18.63
CA TYR A 277 -5.32 -10.42 18.15
C TYR A 277 -5.79 -11.08 16.85
N ASP A 278 -4.93 -11.07 15.84
CA ASP A 278 -5.20 -11.72 14.57
C ASP A 278 -4.09 -12.72 14.26
N ASP A 279 -4.44 -14.01 14.28
CA ASP A 279 -3.49 -15.09 14.06
C ASP A 279 -2.94 -15.11 12.62
N ALA A 280 -3.78 -14.79 11.64
CA ALA A 280 -3.34 -14.75 10.24
C ALA A 280 -2.39 -13.57 9.99
N ALA A 281 -2.73 -12.38 10.48
CA ALA A 281 -1.86 -11.22 10.42
C ALA A 281 -0.55 -11.46 11.18
N THR A 282 -0.61 -12.10 12.34
CA THR A 282 0.57 -12.47 13.14
C THR A 282 1.51 -13.38 12.35
N LYS A 283 0.99 -14.46 11.77
CA LYS A 283 1.79 -15.41 11.00
C LYS A 283 2.43 -14.77 9.78
N GLU A 284 1.67 -13.98 9.05
CA GLU A 284 2.17 -13.31 7.85
C GLU A 284 3.20 -12.23 8.18
N TYR A 285 2.94 -11.41 9.21
CA TYR A 285 3.91 -10.42 9.69
C TYR A 285 5.22 -11.08 10.13
N ASN A 286 5.15 -12.16 10.93
CA ASN A 286 6.33 -12.88 11.39
C ASN A 286 7.09 -13.53 10.24
N ARG A 287 6.38 -14.03 9.22
CA ARG A 287 7.01 -14.55 7.99
C ARG A 287 7.75 -13.47 7.22
N LEU A 288 7.15 -12.29 7.07
CA LEU A 288 7.73 -11.18 6.30
C LEU A 288 8.92 -10.51 6.99
N TYR A 289 8.87 -10.42 8.31
CA TYR A 289 9.85 -9.63 9.08
C TYR A 289 10.76 -10.47 9.98
N ASN A 290 10.63 -11.80 9.91
CA ASN A 290 11.43 -12.78 10.67
C ASN A 290 11.47 -12.45 12.16
N ASN A 291 10.31 -12.30 12.78
CA ASN A 291 10.13 -12.05 14.20
C ASN A 291 9.07 -12.99 14.82
N THR A 292 8.75 -12.83 16.09
CA THR A 292 7.78 -13.63 16.85
C THR A 292 6.74 -12.77 17.57
N ASP A 293 6.53 -11.56 17.09
CA ASP A 293 5.56 -10.64 17.69
C ASP A 293 4.12 -11.12 17.48
N SER A 294 3.26 -10.90 18.47
CA SER A 294 1.81 -11.03 18.31
C SER A 294 1.24 -9.75 17.72
N VAL A 295 0.57 -9.84 16.59
CA VAL A 295 -0.01 -8.68 15.90
C VAL A 295 -1.48 -8.54 16.25
N PHE A 296 -1.84 -7.36 16.72
CA PHE A 296 -3.22 -6.95 16.96
C PHE A 296 -3.68 -6.06 15.82
N VAL A 297 -4.91 -6.26 15.37
CA VAL A 297 -5.55 -5.40 14.37
C VAL A 297 -6.48 -4.42 15.08
N LEU A 298 -6.33 -3.14 14.78
CA LEU A 298 -7.26 -2.12 15.25
C LEU A 298 -8.60 -2.28 14.54
N ARG A 299 -9.67 -2.41 15.31
CA ARG A 299 -11.04 -2.46 14.77
C ARG A 299 -11.90 -1.39 15.41
N HIS A 300 -12.73 -0.78 14.58
CA HIS A 300 -13.83 0.07 15.00
C HIS A 300 -15.13 -0.73 14.90
N PHE A 301 -16.15 -0.36 15.63
CA PHE A 301 -17.36 -1.15 15.79
C PHE A 301 -18.60 -0.39 15.35
N ALA A 302 -19.51 -1.06 14.63
CA ALA A 302 -20.82 -0.53 14.26
C ALA A 302 -21.91 -1.57 14.41
N SER A 303 -23.14 -1.10 14.63
CA SER A 303 -24.32 -1.96 14.71
C SER A 303 -24.66 -2.66 13.38
N THR A 304 -24.13 -2.18 12.29
CA THR A 304 -24.32 -2.69 10.94
C THR A 304 -23.16 -3.52 10.41
N ALA A 305 -22.12 -3.71 11.18
CA ALA A 305 -20.93 -4.49 10.84
C ALA A 305 -21.21 -5.98 10.55
N ASN A 306 -22.45 -6.34 10.50
CA ASN A 306 -22.98 -7.68 10.37
C ASN A 306 -22.87 -8.28 8.97
N THR A 307 -22.20 -7.61 8.06
CA THR A 307 -22.17 -8.05 6.65
C THR A 307 -21.08 -9.08 6.35
N GLY A 308 -20.59 -9.78 7.36
CA GLY A 308 -19.84 -11.03 7.19
C GLY A 308 -18.48 -10.97 6.48
N ASN A 309 -18.15 -9.84 5.87
CA ASN A 309 -16.96 -9.75 5.03
C ASN A 309 -15.70 -9.26 5.75
N TYR A 310 -15.79 -8.90 7.03
CA TYR A 310 -14.69 -8.19 7.68
C TYR A 310 -14.14 -8.85 8.94
N GLY A 311 -14.58 -10.05 9.28
CA GLY A 311 -14.17 -10.68 10.53
C GLY A 311 -14.34 -9.75 11.74
N ALA A 312 -15.21 -8.73 11.61
CA ALA A 312 -15.68 -8.00 12.75
C ALA A 312 -16.46 -8.99 13.61
N ALA A 313 -16.20 -9.00 14.88
CA ALA A 313 -17.05 -9.69 15.79
C ALA A 313 -18.46 -9.18 15.59
N THR A 314 -19.30 -9.97 14.94
CA THR A 314 -20.73 -9.74 14.92
C THR A 314 -21.24 -9.87 16.34
N SER A 315 -22.38 -9.31 16.67
CA SER A 315 -22.97 -9.48 18.00
C SER A 315 -23.08 -10.97 18.29
N GLY A 316 -22.25 -11.47 19.22
CA GLY A 316 -22.18 -12.89 19.57
C GLY A 316 -20.96 -13.64 19.03
N GLU A 317 -20.12 -13.06 18.17
CA GLU A 317 -18.83 -13.65 17.86
C GLU A 317 -17.79 -13.26 18.92
N LEU A 318 -17.04 -14.27 19.36
CA LEU A 318 -15.95 -14.09 20.30
C LEU A 318 -14.67 -13.77 19.54
N ALA A 319 -14.05 -12.63 19.85
CA ALA A 319 -12.64 -12.44 19.54
C ALA A 319 -11.79 -13.21 20.53
N TYR A 320 -10.63 -13.68 20.11
CA TYR A 320 -9.69 -14.39 20.95
C TYR A 320 -8.43 -13.56 21.13
N ASP A 321 -7.85 -13.60 22.32
CA ASP A 321 -6.54 -13.05 22.57
C ASP A 321 -5.42 -14.02 22.14
N PRO A 322 -4.13 -13.62 22.24
CA PRO A 322 -3.02 -14.49 21.88
C PRO A 322 -2.96 -15.80 22.66
N ASP A 323 -3.54 -15.83 23.87
CA ASP A 323 -3.58 -17.00 24.74
C ASP A 323 -4.81 -17.89 24.43
N GLY A 324 -5.58 -17.56 23.40
CA GLY A 324 -6.77 -18.28 22.98
C GLY A 324 -7.98 -18.06 23.89
N GLN A 325 -7.94 -17.05 24.77
CA GLN A 325 -9.07 -16.72 25.63
C GLN A 325 -10.08 -15.86 24.88
N ALA A 326 -11.36 -16.19 25.04
CA ALA A 326 -12.44 -15.41 24.47
C ALA A 326 -12.51 -14.00 25.06
N VAL A 327 -12.54 -13.00 24.20
CA VAL A 327 -12.72 -11.58 24.56
C VAL A 327 -14.10 -11.15 24.13
N ASP A 328 -14.87 -10.60 25.06
CA ASP A 328 -16.20 -10.08 24.75
C ASP A 328 -16.11 -8.88 23.80
N ALA A 329 -16.60 -9.07 22.59
CA ALA A 329 -16.57 -8.09 21.50
C ALA A 329 -17.93 -7.43 21.28
N LYS A 330 -18.58 -6.99 22.35
CA LYS A 330 -19.93 -6.40 22.31
C LYS A 330 -20.00 -5.00 21.70
N LEU A 331 -18.91 -4.38 21.35
CA LEU A 331 -18.96 -3.13 20.61
C LEU A 331 -19.31 -3.38 19.17
N LEU A 332 -20.39 -2.76 18.74
CA LEU A 332 -21.00 -2.98 17.44
C LEU A 332 -20.96 -1.71 16.58
N TYR A 333 -19.91 -0.92 16.67
CA TYR A 333 -19.73 0.21 15.80
C TYR A 333 -18.54 -0.04 14.86
N ASP A 334 -18.83 -0.31 13.59
CA ASP A 334 -17.83 -0.33 12.53
C ASP A 334 -18.17 0.79 11.55
N PRO A 335 -17.36 1.83 11.48
CA PRO A 335 -17.49 2.83 10.44
C PRO A 335 -17.02 2.24 9.11
N THR A 336 -17.78 1.37 8.47
CA THR A 336 -17.46 0.62 7.23
C THR A 336 -16.74 1.45 6.16
N TRP A 337 -16.86 2.78 6.24
CA TRP A 337 -16.12 3.76 5.44
C TRP A 337 -14.60 3.75 5.70
N ASN A 338 -14.13 3.16 6.79
CA ASN A 338 -12.69 2.99 7.07
C ASN A 338 -12.09 1.80 6.32
N GLN A 339 -12.90 1.04 5.61
CA GLN A 339 -12.47 -0.14 4.89
C GLN A 339 -12.58 0.09 3.39
N TYR A 340 -11.47 -0.12 2.72
CA TYR A 340 -11.44 -0.22 1.27
C TYR A 340 -11.56 -1.68 0.87
N ILE A 341 -12.67 -2.02 0.21
CA ILE A 341 -12.90 -3.37 -0.28
C ILE A 341 -12.29 -3.47 -1.67
N TYR A 342 -11.29 -4.31 -1.79
CA TYR A 342 -10.77 -4.73 -3.08
C TYR A 342 -11.48 -6.02 -3.49
N SER A 343 -12.31 -5.97 -4.52
CA SER A 343 -12.83 -7.16 -5.17
C SER A 343 -11.94 -7.51 -6.36
N ASN A 344 -11.49 -8.76 -6.36
CA ASN A 344 -10.52 -9.26 -7.34
C ASN A 344 -11.19 -9.76 -8.64
N THR A 345 -12.52 -9.64 -8.75
CA THR A 345 -13.26 -10.39 -9.77
C THR A 345 -13.49 -9.64 -11.07
N SER A 346 -13.39 -8.30 -11.10
CA SER A 346 -13.71 -7.56 -12.32
C SER A 346 -12.86 -6.35 -12.65
N GLY A 347 -12.00 -5.88 -11.73
CA GLY A 347 -11.32 -4.59 -11.89
C GLY A 347 -12.26 -3.38 -11.79
N TYR A 348 -13.57 -3.57 -11.95
CA TYR A 348 -14.57 -2.51 -11.82
C TYR A 348 -14.69 -1.98 -10.40
N ASP A 349 -14.44 -2.82 -9.40
CA ASP A 349 -14.55 -2.44 -7.99
C ASP A 349 -13.51 -1.40 -7.55
N LEU A 350 -12.46 -1.19 -8.35
CA LEU A 350 -11.47 -0.14 -8.11
C LEU A 350 -12.00 1.27 -8.40
N HIS A 351 -13.10 1.44 -9.07
CA HIS A 351 -13.69 2.74 -9.34
C HIS A 351 -14.90 3.07 -8.46
N TYR A 352 -15.40 2.11 -7.67
CA TYR A 352 -16.39 2.40 -6.64
C TYR A 352 -15.72 3.02 -5.44
N ASP A 353 -16.24 4.15 -5.00
CA ASP A 353 -15.72 4.85 -3.85
C ASP A 353 -16.10 4.15 -2.55
N ALA A 354 -15.18 4.14 -1.61
CA ALA A 354 -15.53 4.05 -0.21
C ALA A 354 -16.43 5.24 0.15
N GLY A 355 -17.30 5.08 1.13
CA GLY A 355 -18.21 6.14 1.52
C GLY A 355 -17.50 7.45 1.90
N ALA A 356 -18.25 8.54 1.93
CA ALA A 356 -17.81 9.81 2.47
C ALA A 356 -18.32 9.98 3.91
N MET A 357 -17.53 10.66 4.76
CA MET A 357 -17.89 10.93 6.14
C MET A 357 -17.94 12.42 6.41
N LEU A 358 -19.07 12.88 6.98
CA LEU A 358 -19.24 14.25 7.44
C LEU A 358 -18.86 14.35 8.92
N VAL A 359 -17.73 14.99 9.19
CA VAL A 359 -17.16 15.11 10.54
C VAL A 359 -17.34 16.53 11.06
N PRO A 360 -18.01 16.72 12.22
CA PRO A 360 -18.08 18.04 12.82
C PRO A 360 -16.73 18.45 13.39
N SER A 361 -16.37 19.72 13.20
CA SER A 361 -15.27 20.32 13.95
C SER A 361 -15.57 20.38 15.43
N ASP A 362 -14.55 20.53 16.29
CA ASP A 362 -14.72 20.71 17.73
C ASP A 362 -15.66 21.87 18.05
N LYS A 363 -15.56 22.98 17.30
CA LYS A 363 -16.45 24.12 17.43
C LYS A 363 -17.91 23.77 17.10
N ALA A 364 -18.14 23.07 16.00
CA ALA A 364 -19.47 22.68 15.57
C ALA A 364 -20.08 21.70 16.56
N PHE A 365 -19.30 20.72 17.02
CA PHE A 365 -19.73 19.74 18.04
C PHE A 365 -20.12 20.43 19.33
N ASN A 366 -19.29 21.32 19.87
CA ASN A 366 -19.57 22.05 21.11
C ASN A 366 -20.79 22.96 20.97
N THR A 367 -21.00 23.58 19.83
CA THR A 367 -22.18 24.39 19.56
C THR A 367 -23.44 23.54 19.62
N TRP A 368 -23.46 22.39 18.94
CA TRP A 368 -24.57 21.44 18.99
C TRP A 368 -24.79 20.86 20.39
N TRP A 369 -23.72 20.47 21.08
CA TRP A 369 -23.80 19.87 22.43
C TRP A 369 -24.47 20.81 23.44
N ASN A 370 -24.18 22.11 23.34
CA ASN A 370 -24.75 23.11 24.25
C ASN A 370 -26.13 23.64 23.81
N ALA A 371 -26.64 23.23 22.64
CA ALA A 371 -27.96 23.58 22.13
C ALA A 371 -28.84 22.32 22.02
N ASP A 372 -28.84 21.69 20.86
CA ASP A 372 -29.70 20.53 20.56
C ASP A 372 -29.27 19.27 21.35
N GLY A 373 -27.98 19.15 21.68
CA GLY A 373 -27.42 18.09 22.52
C GLY A 373 -27.72 18.23 24.01
N LYS A 374 -28.38 19.32 24.44
CA LYS A 374 -28.67 19.61 25.85
C LYS A 374 -29.39 18.48 26.58
N VAL A 375 -30.26 17.76 25.92
CA VAL A 375 -30.97 16.61 26.49
C VAL A 375 -29.96 15.52 26.93
N LEU A 376 -28.96 15.26 26.09
CA LEU A 376 -27.90 14.29 26.44
C LEU A 376 -27.00 14.83 27.55
N GLN A 377 -26.70 16.12 27.49
CA GLN A 377 -25.93 16.78 28.54
C GLN A 377 -26.65 16.71 29.92
N ASP A 378 -27.96 16.92 29.94
CA ASP A 378 -28.76 16.82 31.17
C ASP A 378 -28.85 15.37 31.69
N MET A 379 -28.79 14.36 30.79
CA MET A 379 -28.81 12.94 31.17
C MET A 379 -27.45 12.42 31.60
N TYR A 380 -26.36 12.82 30.97
CA TYR A 380 -25.05 12.22 31.15
C TYR A 380 -23.98 13.19 31.67
N GLY A 381 -24.27 14.48 31.76
CA GLY A 381 -23.38 15.52 32.27
C GLY A 381 -22.29 15.95 31.30
N SER A 382 -21.61 15.01 30.68
CA SER A 382 -20.51 15.27 29.71
C SER A 382 -20.59 14.33 28.50
N TRP A 383 -20.13 14.80 27.35
CA TRP A 383 -20.03 13.98 26.17
C TRP A 383 -18.92 12.89 26.27
N GLU A 384 -18.10 12.96 27.30
CA GLU A 384 -17.06 11.97 27.59
C GLU A 384 -17.62 10.73 28.34
N GLN A 385 -18.81 10.82 28.90
CA GLN A 385 -19.50 9.71 29.57
C GLN A 385 -20.35 8.90 28.59
#